data_2d723f22be741676e0297d20c577ff11
#
_entry.id   2d723f22be741676e0297d20c577ff11
#
_cell.length_a   1.000
_cell.length_b   1.000
_cell.length_c   1.000
_cell.angle_alpha   90.00
_cell.angle_beta   90.00
_cell.angle_gamma   90.00
#
_symmetry.space_group_name_H-M   'P 1'
#
loop_
_entity.id
_entity.type
_entity.pdbx_description
1 polymer ?
#
loop_
_entity_poly.entity_id
_entity_poly.type
_entity_poly.pdbx_seq_one_letter_code
_entity_poly.pdbx_strand_id
1 'polypeptide(L)'
;MDYGKIKEAAQNYQEDMVKFLRAIVKNPGESCDERKHIETIEAEMKKLNFDEVTIDPQGNVIVYMGSGDKILAFDAHIDTVGIGNIENWNFDPYEGYETEEEIGGRGVSDQCGGLVSAVYGARIMKDMDLIPEGYKIMVVGTVQEEDCDGLCWQYIINEDKIRPEFVVSTEPTDGGIYRGQRGRMEIRVDVKGVSCHG
;
A
#
# COMPACT_ATOMS: atom_id res chain seq x y z
N MET A 1 9.68 -25.73 -3.17
CA MET A 1 8.84 -24.66 -3.70
C MET A 1 9.17 -24.49 -5.17
N ASP A 2 8.18 -24.43 -6.06
CA ASP A 2 8.37 -24.30 -7.52
C ASP A 2 8.15 -22.84 -7.93
N TYR A 3 9.23 -22.08 -8.00
CA TYR A 3 9.20 -20.65 -8.35
C TYR A 3 8.70 -20.39 -9.79
N GLY A 4 8.85 -21.37 -10.71
CA GLY A 4 8.34 -21.26 -12.07
C GLY A 4 6.81 -21.17 -12.07
N LYS A 5 6.14 -22.01 -11.30
CA LYS A 5 4.68 -21.98 -11.15
C LYS A 5 4.18 -20.71 -10.46
N ILE A 6 4.93 -20.19 -9.48
CA ILE A 6 4.57 -18.91 -8.84
C ILE A 6 4.63 -17.77 -9.85
N LYS A 7 5.68 -17.75 -10.68
CA LYS A 7 5.81 -16.74 -11.74
C LYS A 7 4.67 -16.84 -12.78
N GLU A 8 4.31 -18.05 -13.18
CA GLU A 8 3.19 -18.30 -14.10
C GLU A 8 1.86 -17.83 -13.47
N ALA A 9 1.62 -18.14 -12.20
CA ALA A 9 0.44 -17.67 -11.49
C ALA A 9 0.39 -16.13 -11.42
N ALA A 10 1.52 -15.46 -11.16
CA ALA A 10 1.60 -14.00 -11.18
C ALA A 10 1.32 -13.43 -12.59
N GLN A 11 1.82 -14.06 -13.64
CA GLN A 11 1.53 -13.65 -15.02
C GLN A 11 0.03 -13.77 -15.36
N ASN A 12 -0.65 -14.78 -14.84
CA ASN A 12 -2.09 -14.96 -15.05
C ASN A 12 -2.92 -13.85 -14.39
N TYR A 13 -2.42 -13.22 -13.33
CA TYR A 13 -3.06 -12.09 -12.66
C TYR A 13 -2.60 -10.71 -13.18
N GLN A 14 -1.65 -10.66 -14.10
CA GLN A 14 -1.03 -9.39 -14.53
C GLN A 14 -2.07 -8.36 -14.98
N GLU A 15 -3.03 -8.73 -15.80
CA GLU A 15 -4.07 -7.83 -16.31
C GLU A 15 -4.94 -7.27 -15.16
N ASP A 16 -5.32 -8.12 -14.20
CA ASP A 16 -6.11 -7.70 -13.04
C ASP A 16 -5.29 -6.78 -12.12
N MET A 17 -4.01 -7.09 -11.90
CA MET A 17 -3.10 -6.23 -11.12
C MET A 17 -2.97 -4.84 -11.74
N VAL A 18 -2.79 -4.77 -13.06
CA VAL A 18 -2.72 -3.51 -13.81
C VAL A 18 -4.02 -2.73 -13.67
N LYS A 19 -5.17 -3.36 -13.88
CA LYS A 19 -6.48 -2.73 -13.72
C LYS A 19 -6.69 -2.19 -12.31
N PHE A 20 -6.31 -2.95 -11.31
CA PHE A 20 -6.46 -2.55 -9.93
C PHE A 20 -5.57 -1.34 -9.60
N LEU A 21 -4.28 -1.36 -9.95
CA LEU A 21 -3.39 -0.22 -9.76
C LEU A 21 -3.89 1.03 -10.48
N ARG A 22 -4.35 0.89 -11.72
CA ARG A 22 -4.95 1.98 -12.50
C ARG A 22 -6.21 2.54 -11.84
N ALA A 23 -7.03 1.68 -11.25
CA ALA A 23 -8.23 2.12 -10.53
C ALA A 23 -7.88 2.92 -9.27
N ILE A 24 -6.84 2.55 -8.54
CA ILE A 24 -6.35 3.31 -7.39
C ILE A 24 -5.85 4.69 -7.84
N VAL A 25 -4.97 4.76 -8.84
CA VAL A 25 -4.41 6.03 -9.35
C VAL A 25 -5.49 7.03 -9.75
N LYS A 26 -6.60 6.56 -10.35
CA LYS A 26 -7.73 7.41 -10.78
C LYS A 26 -8.59 7.94 -9.64
N ASN A 27 -8.39 7.45 -8.45
CA ASN A 27 -9.10 7.89 -7.25
C ASN A 27 -8.09 8.52 -6.28
N PRO A 28 -7.76 9.82 -6.39
CA PRO A 28 -6.77 10.46 -5.53
C PRO A 28 -7.06 10.23 -4.04
N GLY A 29 -6.00 9.99 -3.27
CA GLY A 29 -6.05 9.76 -1.85
C GLY A 29 -4.85 10.41 -1.17
N GLU A 30 -4.85 11.75 -1.05
CA GLU A 30 -3.85 12.43 -0.24
C GLU A 30 -4.08 12.09 1.24
N SER A 31 -3.03 12.21 2.06
CA SER A 31 -3.12 11.96 3.50
C SER A 31 -4.31 12.68 4.12
N CYS A 32 -5.09 11.98 4.93
CA CYS A 32 -6.35 12.42 5.53
C CYS A 32 -7.55 12.56 4.55
N ASP A 33 -7.41 12.18 3.28
CA ASP A 33 -8.50 12.12 2.29
C ASP A 33 -8.48 10.83 1.46
N GLU A 34 -8.21 9.69 2.10
CA GLU A 34 -8.00 8.39 1.46
C GLU A 34 -9.29 7.62 1.16
N ARG A 35 -10.46 8.16 1.48
CA ARG A 35 -11.75 7.44 1.38
C ARG A 35 -11.95 6.68 0.07
N LYS A 36 -11.65 7.30 -1.07
CA LYS A 36 -11.83 6.68 -2.39
C LYS A 36 -10.82 5.55 -2.63
N HIS A 37 -9.60 5.68 -2.13
CA HIS A 37 -8.61 4.61 -2.13
C HIS A 37 -9.12 3.42 -1.30
N ILE A 38 -9.57 3.68 -0.08
CA ILE A 38 -10.13 2.66 0.82
C ILE A 38 -11.27 1.89 0.14
N GLU A 39 -12.24 2.59 -0.44
CA GLU A 39 -13.38 1.99 -1.14
C GLU A 39 -12.94 1.13 -2.34
N THR A 40 -11.95 1.61 -3.12
CA THR A 40 -11.40 0.90 -4.28
C THR A 40 -10.67 -0.37 -3.86
N ILE A 41 -9.85 -0.28 -2.83
CA ILE A 41 -9.07 -1.39 -2.28
C ILE A 41 -9.99 -2.44 -1.65
N GLU A 42 -10.93 -2.01 -0.85
CA GLU A 42 -11.93 -2.89 -0.21
C GLU A 42 -12.72 -3.69 -1.25
N ALA A 43 -13.14 -3.03 -2.34
CA ALA A 43 -13.87 -3.68 -3.41
C ALA A 43 -13.06 -4.79 -4.11
N GLU A 44 -11.78 -4.52 -4.40
CA GLU A 44 -10.90 -5.52 -5.02
C GLU A 44 -10.62 -6.70 -4.09
N MET A 45 -10.39 -6.45 -2.81
CA MET A 45 -10.16 -7.51 -1.83
C MET A 45 -11.37 -8.41 -1.64
N LYS A 46 -12.60 -7.85 -1.68
CA LYS A 46 -13.85 -8.62 -1.69
C LYS A 46 -13.98 -9.45 -2.97
N LYS A 47 -13.66 -8.89 -4.13
CA LYS A 47 -13.65 -9.60 -5.43
C LYS A 47 -12.68 -10.78 -5.41
N LEU A 48 -11.51 -10.62 -4.79
CA LEU A 48 -10.49 -11.65 -4.65
C LEU A 48 -10.80 -12.69 -3.56
N ASN A 49 -11.95 -12.60 -2.89
CA ASN A 49 -12.39 -13.51 -1.83
C ASN A 49 -11.36 -13.67 -0.71
N PHE A 50 -10.89 -12.55 -0.15
CA PHE A 50 -10.18 -12.58 1.11
C PHE A 50 -11.10 -13.13 2.21
N ASP A 51 -10.55 -13.92 3.13
CA ASP A 51 -11.33 -14.59 4.17
C ASP A 51 -11.93 -13.58 5.16
N GLU A 52 -11.28 -12.44 5.35
CA GLU A 52 -11.75 -11.32 6.15
C GLU A 52 -11.30 -10.00 5.53
N VAL A 53 -12.21 -9.01 5.47
CA VAL A 53 -11.95 -7.65 4.97
C VAL A 53 -12.55 -6.67 5.95
N THR A 54 -11.71 -5.87 6.60
CA THR A 54 -12.11 -4.94 7.66
C THR A 54 -11.49 -3.56 7.40
N ILE A 55 -12.22 -2.51 7.73
CA ILE A 55 -11.69 -1.14 7.80
C ILE A 55 -11.76 -0.73 9.26
N ASP A 56 -10.62 -0.39 9.84
CA ASP A 56 -10.58 0.07 11.22
C ASP A 56 -11.10 1.51 11.37
N PRO A 57 -11.35 2.00 12.60
CA PRO A 57 -11.83 3.37 12.80
C PRO A 57 -10.88 4.47 12.35
N GLN A 58 -9.57 4.19 12.17
CA GLN A 58 -8.62 5.13 11.60
C GLN A 58 -8.70 5.18 10.08
N GLY A 59 -9.17 4.11 9.43
CA GLY A 59 -9.29 3.98 7.98
C GLY A 59 -8.35 2.94 7.37
N ASN A 60 -7.51 2.27 8.17
CA ASN A 60 -6.66 1.20 7.65
C ASN A 60 -7.51 0.05 7.08
N VAL A 61 -7.16 -0.42 5.91
CA VAL A 61 -7.80 -1.58 5.28
C VAL A 61 -7.03 -2.82 5.67
N ILE A 62 -7.61 -3.64 6.54
CA ILE A 62 -6.97 -4.83 7.10
C ILE A 62 -7.67 -6.08 6.56
N VAL A 63 -6.91 -6.94 5.90
CA VAL A 63 -7.47 -8.14 5.29
C VAL A 63 -6.64 -9.38 5.59
N TYR A 64 -7.32 -10.52 5.60
CA TYR A 64 -6.66 -11.80 5.91
C TYR A 64 -6.94 -12.84 4.84
N MET A 65 -5.95 -13.71 4.64
CA MET A 65 -6.01 -14.92 3.84
C MET A 65 -5.44 -16.08 4.66
N GLY A 66 -6.23 -17.14 4.87
CA GLY A 66 -5.87 -18.25 5.77
C GLY A 66 -6.49 -18.11 7.15
N SER A 67 -6.29 -19.10 8.02
CA SER A 67 -7.01 -19.25 9.30
C SER A 67 -6.11 -19.54 10.50
N GLY A 68 -4.80 -19.39 10.38
CA GLY A 68 -3.86 -19.63 11.49
C GLY A 68 -3.88 -18.49 12.51
N ASP A 69 -3.36 -18.78 13.71
CA ASP A 69 -3.26 -17.80 14.79
C ASP A 69 -2.09 -16.82 14.61
N LYS A 70 -1.05 -17.25 13.89
CA LYS A 70 0.14 -16.44 13.61
C LYS A 70 -0.06 -15.59 12.39
N ILE A 71 0.36 -14.33 12.47
CA ILE A 71 0.18 -13.35 11.38
C ILE A 71 1.53 -13.07 10.72
N LEU A 72 1.59 -13.29 9.40
CA LEU A 72 2.61 -12.73 8.53
C LEU A 72 1.96 -11.54 7.79
N ALA A 73 2.43 -10.33 8.06
CA ALA A 73 1.84 -9.13 7.52
C ALA A 73 2.66 -8.56 6.35
N PHE A 74 1.95 -8.07 5.34
CA PHE A 74 2.46 -7.20 4.29
C PHE A 74 1.79 -5.85 4.42
N ASP A 75 2.60 -4.84 4.60
CA ASP A 75 2.21 -3.46 4.81
C ASP A 75 2.48 -2.62 3.56
N ALA A 76 1.51 -1.80 3.21
CA ALA A 76 1.67 -0.75 2.22
C ALA A 76 0.79 0.43 2.59
N HIS A 77 1.35 1.64 2.63
CA HIS A 77 0.50 2.80 2.80
C HIS A 77 -0.30 3.10 1.52
N ILE A 78 -1.47 3.67 1.69
CA ILE A 78 -2.41 3.95 0.61
C ILE A 78 -2.61 5.43 0.33
N ASP A 79 -2.14 6.27 1.24
CA ASP A 79 -2.11 7.70 1.01
C ASP A 79 -0.96 8.10 0.08
N THR A 80 -1.06 9.28 -0.47
CA THR A 80 -0.04 9.85 -1.36
C THR A 80 0.18 11.32 -1.01
N VAL A 81 1.39 11.81 -1.28
CA VAL A 81 1.62 13.25 -1.31
C VAL A 81 0.87 13.90 -2.48
N GLY A 82 0.56 15.18 -2.36
CA GLY A 82 -0.05 15.96 -3.43
C GLY A 82 0.80 16.01 -4.70
N ILE A 83 0.19 16.33 -5.83
CA ILE A 83 0.87 16.40 -7.14
C ILE A 83 1.80 17.61 -7.28
N GLY A 84 1.71 18.57 -6.37
CA GLY A 84 2.46 19.82 -6.47
C GLY A 84 2.03 20.67 -7.67
N ASN A 85 3.00 21.30 -8.38
CA ASN A 85 2.68 22.08 -9.57
C ASN A 85 2.43 21.14 -10.76
N ILE A 86 1.21 21.17 -11.29
CA ILE A 86 0.78 20.35 -12.43
C ILE A 86 1.63 20.60 -13.71
N GLU A 87 2.21 21.79 -13.87
CA GLU A 87 3.08 22.11 -15.00
C GLU A 87 4.40 21.30 -15.03
N ASN A 88 4.76 20.68 -13.90
CA ASN A 88 5.94 19.81 -13.81
C ASN A 88 5.66 18.37 -14.29
N TRP A 89 4.41 18.06 -14.64
CA TRP A 89 4.02 16.76 -15.13
C TRP A 89 3.87 16.75 -16.65
N ASN A 90 4.38 15.70 -17.30
CA ASN A 90 4.23 15.50 -18.73
C ASN A 90 2.93 14.79 -19.12
N PHE A 91 2.14 14.39 -18.13
CA PHE A 91 0.86 13.71 -18.25
C PHE A 91 -0.01 14.05 -17.04
N ASP A 92 -1.30 13.78 -17.10
CA ASP A 92 -2.18 13.92 -15.94
C ASP A 92 -1.81 12.87 -14.86
N PRO A 93 -1.34 13.30 -13.68
CA PRO A 93 -0.86 12.37 -12.64
C PRO A 93 -1.94 11.46 -12.06
N TYR A 94 -3.21 11.80 -12.16
CA TYR A 94 -4.33 10.98 -11.69
C TYR A 94 -4.97 10.15 -12.79
N GLU A 95 -4.98 10.62 -14.06
CA GLU A 95 -5.28 9.73 -15.16
C GLU A 95 -4.17 8.72 -15.38
N GLY A 96 -2.93 9.14 -15.16
CA GLY A 96 -1.76 8.31 -15.37
C GLY A 96 -1.64 7.80 -16.80
N TYR A 97 -0.70 6.90 -17.04
CA TYR A 97 -0.55 6.20 -18.32
C TYR A 97 -0.19 4.73 -18.10
N GLU A 98 -0.31 3.97 -19.17
CA GLU A 98 0.04 2.56 -19.22
C GLU A 98 0.71 2.23 -20.55
N THR A 99 1.80 1.48 -20.51
CA THR A 99 2.47 0.89 -21.67
C THR A 99 2.61 -0.63 -21.45
N GLU A 100 3.25 -1.32 -22.38
CA GLU A 100 3.56 -2.75 -22.19
C GLU A 100 4.55 -3.00 -21.03
N GLU A 101 5.36 -2.00 -20.67
CA GLU A 101 6.47 -2.14 -19.73
C GLU A 101 6.24 -1.40 -18.40
N GLU A 102 5.43 -0.33 -18.39
CA GLU A 102 5.29 0.53 -17.23
C GLU A 102 3.89 1.12 -17.04
N ILE A 103 3.60 1.47 -15.81
CA ILE A 103 2.44 2.25 -15.39
C ILE A 103 2.95 3.51 -14.72
N GLY A 104 2.47 4.68 -15.14
CA GLY A 104 2.81 5.97 -14.53
C GLY A 104 1.60 6.63 -13.89
N GLY A 105 1.82 7.29 -12.76
CA GLY A 105 0.79 8.03 -12.03
C GLY A 105 1.22 8.36 -10.61
N ARG A 106 0.50 9.27 -9.94
CA ARG A 106 0.74 9.55 -8.52
C ARG A 106 0.44 8.30 -7.69
N GLY A 107 1.37 7.93 -6.79
CA GLY A 107 1.21 6.78 -5.90
C GLY A 107 1.54 5.42 -6.53
N VAL A 108 1.90 5.34 -7.82
CA VAL A 108 2.21 4.05 -8.47
C VAL A 108 3.41 3.37 -7.83
N SER A 109 4.51 4.10 -7.64
CA SER A 109 5.74 3.57 -7.03
C SER A 109 5.67 3.62 -5.51
N ASP A 110 5.20 4.74 -4.99
CA ASP A 110 5.08 5.03 -3.58
C ASP A 110 3.60 5.22 -3.20
N GLN A 111 2.94 4.15 -2.62
CA GLN A 111 3.46 2.77 -2.72
C GLN A 111 2.36 1.77 -3.12
N CYS A 112 1.34 2.26 -3.90
CA CYS A 112 0.20 1.42 -4.32
C CYS A 112 0.63 0.21 -5.16
N GLY A 113 1.75 0.31 -5.88
CA GLY A 113 2.32 -0.83 -6.60
C GLY A 113 2.74 -1.97 -5.66
N GLY A 114 3.30 -1.61 -4.51
CA GLY A 114 3.61 -2.54 -3.43
C GLY A 114 2.36 -3.19 -2.86
N LEU A 115 1.32 -2.40 -2.58
CA LEU A 115 0.01 -2.89 -2.15
C LEU A 115 -0.57 -3.92 -3.12
N VAL A 116 -0.63 -3.58 -4.41
CA VAL A 116 -1.16 -4.46 -5.45
C VAL A 116 -0.39 -5.78 -5.48
N SER A 117 0.93 -5.71 -5.38
CA SER A 117 1.79 -6.89 -5.35
C SER A 117 1.53 -7.76 -4.11
N ALA A 118 1.34 -7.16 -2.94
CA ALA A 118 1.03 -7.86 -1.70
C ALA A 118 -0.35 -8.54 -1.75
N VAL A 119 -1.37 -7.83 -2.24
CA VAL A 119 -2.75 -8.34 -2.39
C VAL A 119 -2.78 -9.57 -3.29
N TYR A 120 -2.21 -9.47 -4.48
CA TYR A 120 -2.19 -10.59 -5.42
C TYR A 120 -1.21 -11.69 -5.01
N GLY A 121 -0.12 -11.33 -4.33
CA GLY A 121 0.78 -12.30 -3.71
C GLY A 121 0.07 -13.18 -2.67
N ALA A 122 -0.74 -12.58 -1.80
CA ALA A 122 -1.56 -13.31 -0.84
C ALA A 122 -2.58 -14.23 -1.53
N ARG A 123 -3.24 -13.73 -2.60
CA ARG A 123 -4.18 -14.55 -3.40
C ARG A 123 -3.48 -15.75 -4.04
N ILE A 124 -2.31 -15.55 -4.65
CA ILE A 124 -1.51 -16.63 -5.25
C ILE A 124 -1.09 -17.65 -4.19
N MET A 125 -0.67 -17.19 -3.01
CA MET A 125 -0.32 -18.10 -1.91
C MET A 125 -1.52 -18.97 -1.50
N LYS A 126 -2.72 -18.43 -1.48
CA LYS A 126 -3.95 -19.19 -1.21
C LYS A 126 -4.26 -20.19 -2.32
N ASP A 127 -4.22 -19.76 -3.58
CA ASP A 127 -4.53 -20.61 -4.74
C ASP A 127 -3.58 -21.80 -4.87
N MET A 128 -2.33 -21.62 -4.47
CA MET A 128 -1.27 -22.62 -4.58
C MET A 128 -1.05 -23.42 -3.29
N ASP A 129 -1.88 -23.20 -2.26
CA ASP A 129 -1.74 -23.85 -0.94
C ASP A 129 -0.34 -23.63 -0.33
N LEU A 130 0.15 -22.37 -0.42
CA LEU A 130 1.48 -21.98 0.09
C LEU A 130 1.44 -21.27 1.43
N ILE A 131 0.27 -21.03 2.00
CA ILE A 131 0.15 -20.42 3.34
C ILE A 131 0.60 -21.49 4.36
N PRO A 132 1.63 -21.19 5.18
CA PRO A 132 2.12 -22.19 6.12
C PRO A 132 1.07 -22.57 7.17
N GLU A 133 1.07 -23.83 7.59
CA GLU A 133 0.21 -24.29 8.69
C GLU A 133 0.40 -23.42 9.94
N GLY A 134 -0.70 -23.04 10.57
CA GLY A 134 -0.72 -22.18 11.76
C GLY A 134 -0.55 -20.68 11.45
N TYR A 135 -0.41 -20.28 10.19
CA TYR A 135 -0.30 -18.90 9.77
C TYR A 135 -1.53 -18.44 8.98
N LYS A 136 -1.77 -17.14 9.03
CA LYS A 136 -2.58 -16.38 8.07
C LYS A 136 -1.74 -15.23 7.52
N ILE A 137 -2.00 -14.90 6.27
CA ILE A 137 -1.41 -13.71 5.64
C ILE A 137 -2.33 -12.53 5.93
N MET A 138 -1.75 -11.46 6.45
CA MET A 138 -2.40 -10.16 6.57
C MET A 138 -1.86 -9.25 5.47
N VAL A 139 -2.73 -8.59 4.73
CA VAL A 139 -2.33 -7.44 3.92
C VAL A 139 -3.02 -6.23 4.53
N VAL A 140 -2.26 -5.18 4.76
CA VAL A 140 -2.78 -3.94 5.34
C VAL A 140 -2.45 -2.77 4.44
N GLY A 141 -3.50 -2.02 4.07
CA GLY A 141 -3.39 -0.71 3.45
C GLY A 141 -3.47 0.35 4.54
N THR A 142 -2.33 0.93 4.90
CA THR A 142 -2.25 1.89 6.00
C THR A 142 -2.50 3.32 5.51
N VAL A 143 -3.12 4.13 6.35
CA VAL A 143 -3.44 5.53 6.05
C VAL A 143 -2.46 6.49 6.72
N GLN A 144 -2.34 7.70 6.17
CA GLN A 144 -1.60 8.82 6.78
C GLN A 144 -0.10 8.54 7.03
N GLU A 145 0.54 7.71 6.22
CA GLU A 145 1.96 7.43 6.37
C GLU A 145 2.79 8.68 6.06
N GLU A 146 2.49 9.36 4.97
CA GLU A 146 3.24 10.50 4.43
C GLU A 146 3.29 11.72 5.38
N ASP A 147 2.23 11.91 6.17
CA ASP A 147 2.13 13.02 7.13
C ASP A 147 2.43 12.61 8.58
N CYS A 148 2.22 11.36 8.93
CA CYS A 148 2.23 10.90 10.32
C CYS A 148 2.94 9.54 10.50
N ASP A 149 4.21 9.45 10.11
CA ASP A 149 5.05 8.24 10.16
C ASP A 149 4.68 7.29 11.30
N GLY A 150 4.11 6.12 10.97
CA GLY A 150 3.83 5.05 11.92
C GLY A 150 2.63 5.24 12.86
N LEU A 151 1.83 6.30 12.72
CA LEU A 151 0.60 6.49 13.50
C LEU A 151 -0.40 5.35 13.27
N CYS A 152 -0.55 4.92 12.02
CA CYS A 152 -1.37 3.78 11.62
C CYS A 152 -0.98 2.50 12.39
N TRP A 153 0.29 2.18 12.45
CA TRP A 153 0.78 1.01 13.19
C TRP A 153 0.65 1.15 14.71
N GLN A 154 0.76 2.36 15.25
CA GLN A 154 0.44 2.59 16.66
C GLN A 154 -1.03 2.27 16.96
N TYR A 155 -1.94 2.65 16.07
CA TYR A 155 -3.36 2.34 16.18
C TYR A 155 -3.61 0.83 16.08
N ILE A 156 -3.13 0.19 15.04
CA ILE A 156 -3.27 -1.26 14.79
C ILE A 156 -2.78 -2.07 16.01
N ILE A 157 -1.64 -1.69 16.59
CA ILE A 157 -1.06 -2.40 17.74
C ILE A 157 -1.80 -2.07 19.04
N ASN A 158 -2.16 -0.81 19.27
CA ASN A 158 -2.64 -0.36 20.57
C ASN A 158 -4.16 -0.38 20.69
N GLU A 159 -4.91 -0.18 19.60
CA GLU A 159 -6.37 -0.15 19.62
C GLU A 159 -6.96 -1.44 19.04
N ASP A 160 -6.54 -1.87 17.86
CA ASP A 160 -7.02 -3.12 17.24
C ASP A 160 -6.40 -4.37 17.89
N LYS A 161 -5.32 -4.21 18.66
CA LYS A 161 -4.59 -5.31 19.34
C LYS A 161 -3.99 -6.34 18.40
N ILE A 162 -3.73 -5.97 17.15
CA ILE A 162 -3.12 -6.84 16.15
C ILE A 162 -1.61 -6.79 16.30
N ARG A 163 -0.98 -7.96 16.41
CA ARG A 163 0.47 -8.11 16.61
C ARG A 163 1.02 -9.20 15.69
N PRO A 164 1.47 -8.83 14.48
CA PRO A 164 2.09 -9.78 13.58
C PRO A 164 3.39 -10.37 14.15
N GLU A 165 3.68 -11.63 13.80
CA GLU A 165 4.99 -12.24 14.06
C GLU A 165 6.09 -11.60 13.21
N PHE A 166 5.72 -11.18 11.99
CA PHE A 166 6.62 -10.58 11.04
C PHE A 166 5.87 -9.59 10.12
N VAL A 167 6.51 -8.48 9.81
CA VAL A 167 5.97 -7.47 8.88
C VAL A 167 6.96 -7.23 7.76
N VAL A 168 6.48 -7.22 6.53
CA VAL A 168 7.20 -6.75 5.35
C VAL A 168 6.49 -5.49 4.89
N SER A 169 7.15 -4.32 5.02
CA SER A 169 6.69 -3.10 4.35
C SER A 169 7.19 -3.09 2.91
N THR A 170 6.32 -2.72 2.00
CA THR A 170 6.58 -2.78 0.55
C THR A 170 7.06 -1.45 -0.02
N GLU A 171 7.68 -0.62 0.80
CA GLU A 171 8.30 0.64 0.41
C GLU A 171 9.23 0.51 -0.80
N PRO A 172 9.30 1.54 -1.67
CA PRO A 172 10.21 1.53 -2.82
C PRO A 172 11.66 1.58 -2.35
N THR A 173 12.35 0.46 -2.46
CA THR A 173 13.74 0.27 -2.00
C THR A 173 14.71 -0.08 -3.13
N ASP A 174 14.28 0.07 -4.37
CA ASP A 174 15.03 -0.36 -5.56
C ASP A 174 15.46 -1.85 -5.47
N GLY A 175 14.56 -2.68 -4.95
CA GLY A 175 14.78 -4.12 -4.74
C GLY A 175 15.70 -4.47 -3.55
N GLY A 176 16.11 -3.48 -2.76
CA GLY A 176 16.93 -3.68 -1.57
C GLY A 176 16.09 -4.18 -0.38
N ILE A 177 16.71 -4.96 0.52
CA ILE A 177 16.09 -5.39 1.77
C ILE A 177 16.65 -4.54 2.91
N TYR A 178 15.78 -3.70 3.48
CA TYR A 178 16.09 -2.87 4.64
C TYR A 178 15.55 -3.54 5.91
N ARG A 179 16.40 -3.68 6.93
CA ARG A 179 16.04 -4.33 8.21
C ARG A 179 15.87 -3.35 9.35
N GLY A 180 15.81 -2.09 9.06
CA GLY A 180 15.63 -1.00 10.01
C GLY A 180 15.82 0.33 9.32
N GLN A 181 15.38 1.38 9.99
CA GLN A 181 15.48 2.74 9.51
C GLN A 181 16.12 3.66 10.57
N ARG A 182 16.54 4.83 10.13
CA ARG A 182 16.96 5.91 11.03
C ARG A 182 15.73 6.65 11.56
N GLY A 183 15.87 7.29 12.71
CA GLY A 183 14.83 8.21 13.18
C GLY A 183 14.71 9.39 12.21
N ARG A 184 13.49 9.91 12.05
CA ARG A 184 13.17 11.13 11.31
C ARG A 184 12.82 12.24 12.29
N MET A 185 13.26 13.45 12.01
CA MET A 185 12.84 14.66 12.70
C MET A 185 12.48 15.69 11.65
N GLU A 186 11.27 16.18 11.69
CA GLU A 186 10.81 17.27 10.87
C GLU A 186 10.86 18.58 11.65
N ILE A 187 11.50 19.61 11.09
CA ILE A 187 11.64 20.92 11.75
C ILE A 187 11.06 21.98 10.82
N ARG A 188 10.02 22.66 11.31
CA ARG A 188 9.48 23.83 10.63
C ARG A 188 10.07 25.11 11.25
N VAL A 189 10.61 25.98 10.41
CA VAL A 189 11.13 27.29 10.82
C VAL A 189 10.33 28.38 10.10
N ASP A 190 9.52 29.12 10.85
CA ASP A 190 8.78 30.26 10.33
C ASP A 190 9.54 31.54 10.66
N VAL A 191 10.06 32.21 9.63
CA VAL A 191 10.78 33.48 9.80
C VAL A 191 9.83 34.65 9.50
N LYS A 192 9.50 35.43 10.53
CA LYS A 192 8.70 36.64 10.37
C LYS A 192 9.61 37.84 10.15
N GLY A 193 9.39 38.56 9.08
CA GLY A 193 10.09 39.78 8.74
C GLY A 193 9.16 40.94 8.43
N VAL A 194 9.67 42.15 8.43
CA VAL A 194 8.99 43.34 7.92
C VAL A 194 9.47 43.56 6.50
N SER A 195 8.52 43.60 5.55
CA SER A 195 8.86 43.89 4.17
C SER A 195 9.41 45.30 4.02
N CYS A 196 10.56 45.45 3.39
CA CYS A 196 11.12 46.72 3.02
C CYS A 196 11.70 46.62 1.60
N HIS A 197 11.86 47.78 0.97
CA HIS A 197 12.56 47.85 -0.31
C HIS A 197 14.07 47.78 -0.03
N GLY A 198 14.76 46.87 -0.74
CA GLY A 198 16.20 46.69 -0.65
C GLY A 198 17.01 47.73 -1.42
#